data_928fbc1bb586273c1d4cb53204817d8d
#
_entry.id   928fbc1bb586273c1d4cb53204817d8d
#
_cell.length_a   1.000
_cell.length_b   1.000
_cell.length_c   1.000
_cell.angle_alpha   90.00
_cell.angle_beta   90.00
_cell.angle_gamma   90.00
#
_symmetry.space_group_name_H-M   'P 1'
#
loop_
_entity.id
_entity.type
_entity.pdbx_description
1 polymer ?
#
loop_
_entity_poly.entity_id
_entity_poly.type
_entity_poly.pdbx_seq_one_letter_code
_entity_poly.pdbx_strand_id
1 'polypeptide(L)'
;MIVIACLDDNGGMMFNHRRQSQDRMLRAHIAALVGDARLWMNHYSAQQFDAESIQHLNVDDAFLQETVDGDYCFVEDAALAPFERWIEKIIIFRWHRTYPADQHFDIDLSGGNWKICESVEFTGHSHERITIEVYLR
;
A
#
# COMPACT_ATOMS: atom_id res chain seq x y z
N MET A 1 4.14 -2.33 12.38
CA MET A 1 4.27 -2.22 10.91
C MET A 1 3.49 -1.02 10.39
N ILE A 2 3.95 -0.46 9.29
CA ILE A 2 3.27 0.63 8.57
C ILE A 2 2.83 0.05 7.23
N VAL A 3 1.52 0.01 6.98
CA VAL A 3 0.97 -0.60 5.78
C VAL A 3 0.81 0.43 4.68
N ILE A 4 1.25 0.08 3.47
CA ILE A 4 1.01 0.85 2.24
C ILE A 4 0.16 -0.01 1.31
N ALA A 5 -0.95 0.53 0.82
CA ALA A 5 -1.80 -0.15 -0.16
C ALA A 5 -2.37 0.83 -1.17
N CYS A 6 -2.71 0.33 -2.36
CA CYS A 6 -3.36 1.10 -3.42
C CYS A 6 -4.78 0.59 -3.58
N LEU A 7 -5.75 1.49 -3.52
CA LEU A 7 -7.16 1.13 -3.55
C LEU A 7 -7.92 1.90 -4.63
N ASP A 8 -8.87 1.21 -5.26
CA ASP A 8 -9.84 1.86 -6.13
C ASP A 8 -10.97 2.50 -5.29
N ASP A 9 -11.98 3.06 -5.95
CA ASP A 9 -13.07 3.77 -5.28
C ASP A 9 -13.90 2.88 -4.34
N ASN A 10 -13.87 1.58 -4.54
CA ASN A 10 -14.62 0.60 -3.74
C ASN A 10 -13.73 -0.19 -2.77
N GLY A 11 -12.50 0.26 -2.55
CA GLY A 11 -11.56 -0.44 -1.68
C GLY A 11 -10.95 -1.69 -2.32
N GLY A 12 -11.07 -1.84 -3.65
CA GLY A 12 -10.53 -2.96 -4.38
C GLY A 12 -9.02 -2.92 -4.46
N MET A 13 -8.39 -4.08 -4.42
CA MET A 13 -6.94 -4.26 -4.47
C MET A 13 -6.50 -5.08 -5.67
N MET A 14 -7.18 -6.18 -5.93
CA MET A 14 -6.79 -7.18 -6.92
C MET A 14 -8.00 -7.65 -7.70
N PHE A 15 -7.75 -8.11 -8.91
CA PHE A 15 -8.74 -8.83 -9.72
C PHE A 15 -8.03 -9.96 -10.47
N ASN A 16 -8.56 -11.17 -10.35
CA ASN A 16 -8.06 -12.36 -11.04
C ASN A 16 -6.55 -12.56 -10.80
N HIS A 17 -6.11 -12.41 -9.55
CA HIS A 17 -4.73 -12.54 -9.10
C HIS A 17 -3.77 -11.52 -9.74
N ARG A 18 -4.29 -10.38 -10.19
CA ARG A 18 -3.49 -9.30 -10.76
C ARG A 18 -3.82 -7.97 -10.09
N ARG A 19 -2.80 -7.10 -9.97
CA ARG A 19 -3.03 -5.74 -9.48
C ARG A 19 -3.94 -4.99 -10.43
N GLN A 20 -4.76 -4.12 -9.89
CA GLN A 20 -5.70 -3.33 -10.67
C GLN A 20 -4.99 -2.32 -11.58
N SER A 21 -3.92 -1.72 -11.09
CA SER A 21 -3.17 -0.70 -11.81
C SER A 21 -1.77 -0.55 -11.24
N GLN A 22 -0.94 0.24 -11.92
CA GLN A 22 0.37 0.65 -11.43
C GLN A 22 0.72 2.02 -12.01
N ASP A 23 1.63 2.72 -11.36
CA ASP A 23 2.02 4.06 -11.78
C ASP A 23 3.45 4.34 -11.35
N ARG A 24 4.27 4.83 -12.28
CA ARG A 24 5.68 5.10 -12.02
C ARG A 24 5.88 6.19 -10.97
N MET A 25 5.06 7.25 -11.01
CA MET A 25 5.15 8.32 -10.01
C MET A 25 4.74 7.84 -8.63
N LEU A 26 3.74 6.96 -8.57
CA LEU A 26 3.33 6.35 -7.31
C LEU A 26 4.48 5.54 -6.69
N ARG A 27 5.16 4.72 -7.49
CA ARG A 27 6.32 3.95 -7.00
C ARG A 27 7.44 4.87 -6.50
N ALA A 28 7.69 5.97 -7.21
CA ALA A 28 8.68 6.96 -6.78
C ALA A 28 8.31 7.60 -5.45
N HIS A 29 7.02 7.90 -5.24
CA HIS A 29 6.53 8.41 -3.96
C HIS A 29 6.73 7.40 -2.83
N ILE A 30 6.48 6.12 -3.08
CA ILE A 30 6.71 5.07 -2.08
C ILE A 30 8.19 5.01 -1.72
N ALA A 31 9.09 5.01 -2.72
CA ALA A 31 10.53 4.98 -2.47
C ALA A 31 11.00 6.17 -1.63
N ALA A 32 10.50 7.37 -1.93
CA ALA A 32 10.85 8.58 -1.18
C ALA A 32 10.29 8.53 0.26
N LEU A 33 9.08 8.05 0.41
CA LEU A 33 8.40 7.97 1.71
C LEU A 33 9.09 6.98 2.65
N VAL A 34 9.52 5.84 2.12
CA VAL A 34 10.19 4.80 2.89
C VAL A 34 11.63 5.21 3.26
N GLY A 35 12.34 5.87 2.34
CA GLY A 35 13.71 6.32 2.56
C GLY A 35 14.65 5.16 2.90
N ASP A 36 15.28 5.24 4.07
CA ASP A 36 16.22 4.21 4.54
C ASP A 36 15.58 3.18 5.49
N ALA A 37 14.27 3.25 5.70
CA ALA A 37 13.56 2.23 6.46
C ALA A 37 13.40 0.95 5.66
N ARG A 38 13.11 -0.16 6.35
CA ARG A 38 12.85 -1.44 5.67
C ARG A 38 11.49 -1.42 5.01
N LEU A 39 11.43 -1.88 3.77
CA LEU A 39 10.19 -2.08 3.03
C LEU A 39 10.06 -3.56 2.68
N TRP A 40 8.98 -4.15 3.14
CA TRP A 40 8.65 -5.55 2.91
C TRP A 40 7.58 -5.70 1.85
N MET A 41 7.70 -6.71 1.01
CA MET A 41 6.66 -7.10 0.07
C MET A 41 6.88 -8.54 -0.39
N ASN A 42 5.88 -9.13 -1.03
CA ASN A 42 6.03 -10.46 -1.60
C ASN A 42 6.74 -10.41 -2.98
N HIS A 43 7.02 -11.58 -3.53
CA HIS A 43 7.73 -11.67 -4.82
C HIS A 43 6.95 -11.07 -5.97
N TYR A 44 5.63 -11.22 -5.97
CA TYR A 44 4.78 -10.64 -7.01
C TYR A 44 4.87 -9.11 -7.01
N SER A 45 4.74 -8.51 -5.84
CA SER A 45 4.81 -7.04 -5.71
C SER A 45 6.20 -6.50 -6.05
N ALA A 46 7.25 -7.22 -5.69
CA ALA A 46 8.63 -6.78 -5.92
C ALA A 46 8.94 -6.60 -7.40
N GLN A 47 8.29 -7.33 -8.28
CA GLN A 47 8.53 -7.23 -9.73
C GLN A 47 8.28 -5.83 -10.27
N GLN A 48 7.28 -5.11 -9.75
CA GLN A 48 7.00 -3.76 -10.23
C GLN A 48 8.01 -2.71 -9.73
N PHE A 49 8.79 -3.04 -8.71
CA PHE A 49 9.76 -2.12 -8.10
C PHE A 49 11.19 -2.30 -8.63
N ASP A 50 11.42 -3.12 -9.63
CA ASP A 50 12.77 -3.42 -10.13
C ASP A 50 13.54 -2.17 -10.57
N ALA A 51 12.83 -1.14 -11.08
CA ALA A 51 13.45 0.10 -11.55
C ALA A 51 13.59 1.15 -10.44
N GLU A 52 13.09 0.89 -9.24
CA GLU A 52 13.09 1.87 -8.15
C GLU A 52 14.26 1.65 -7.20
N SER A 53 14.83 2.78 -6.71
CA SER A 53 15.93 2.75 -5.75
C SER A 53 15.39 2.65 -4.33
N ILE A 54 15.20 1.44 -3.85
CA ILE A 54 14.79 1.18 -2.47
C ILE A 54 15.99 0.59 -1.73
N GLN A 55 16.46 1.29 -0.70
CA GLN A 55 17.69 0.94 0.01
C GLN A 55 17.60 -0.40 0.74
N HIS A 56 16.48 -0.63 1.43
CA HIS A 56 16.29 -1.81 2.27
C HIS A 56 15.01 -2.54 1.89
N LEU A 57 15.01 -3.10 0.67
CA LEU A 57 13.90 -3.92 0.19
C LEU A 57 14.08 -5.36 0.69
N ASN A 58 13.05 -5.87 1.35
CA ASN A 58 13.00 -7.22 1.85
C ASN A 58 11.85 -7.95 1.16
N VAL A 59 12.15 -9.00 0.43
CA VAL A 59 11.17 -9.75 -0.36
C VAL A 59 10.96 -11.12 0.26
N ASP A 60 9.73 -11.38 0.72
CA ASP A 60 9.36 -12.64 1.38
C ASP A 60 7.83 -12.79 1.27
N ASP A 61 7.36 -13.94 0.79
CA ASP A 61 5.93 -14.17 0.64
C ASP A 61 5.19 -14.23 2.00
N ALA A 62 5.90 -14.48 3.08
CA ALA A 62 5.37 -14.44 4.44
C ALA A 62 5.73 -13.13 5.16
N PHE A 63 5.90 -12.04 4.44
CA PHE A 63 6.45 -10.78 4.96
C PHE A 63 5.66 -10.18 6.14
N LEU A 64 4.35 -10.39 6.19
CA LEU A 64 3.54 -9.84 7.29
C LEU A 64 3.89 -10.47 8.65
N GLN A 65 4.48 -11.66 8.65
CA GLN A 65 4.93 -12.33 9.88
C GLN A 65 6.34 -11.91 10.29
N GLU A 66 7.07 -11.26 9.38
CA GLU A 66 8.48 -10.87 9.59
C GLU A 66 8.63 -9.39 9.96
N THR A 67 7.62 -8.55 9.69
CA THR A 67 7.70 -7.13 9.95
C THR A 67 7.70 -6.82 11.44
N VAL A 68 8.45 -5.79 11.82
CA VAL A 68 8.49 -5.28 13.19
C VAL A 68 8.09 -3.80 13.21
N ASP A 69 8.02 -3.20 14.39
CA ASP A 69 7.67 -1.80 14.55
C ASP A 69 8.61 -0.91 13.73
N GLY A 70 8.02 0.03 13.01
CA GLY A 70 8.76 0.97 12.14
C GLY A 70 9.03 0.46 10.74
N ASP A 71 8.83 -0.84 10.47
CA ASP A 71 8.96 -1.37 9.11
C ASP A 71 7.74 -1.01 8.27
N TYR A 72 7.98 -0.71 7.00
CA TYR A 72 6.92 -0.53 6.00
C TYR A 72 6.64 -1.86 5.31
N CYS A 73 5.39 -2.07 4.93
CA CYS A 73 5.03 -3.19 4.06
C CYS A 73 4.06 -2.72 2.97
N PHE A 74 4.38 -3.08 1.74
CA PHE A 74 3.53 -2.82 0.59
C PHE A 74 2.66 -4.04 0.32
N VAL A 75 1.34 -3.88 0.45
CA VAL A 75 0.39 -4.99 0.44
C VAL A 75 -0.54 -4.85 -0.75
N GLU A 76 -0.54 -5.85 -1.64
CA GLU A 76 -1.43 -5.88 -2.79
C GLU A 76 -2.50 -6.96 -2.70
N ASP A 77 -2.23 -8.09 -2.04
CA ASP A 77 -3.07 -9.27 -2.12
C ASP A 77 -3.26 -10.03 -0.81
N ALA A 78 -2.77 -9.50 0.29
CA ALA A 78 -2.85 -10.20 1.57
C ALA A 78 -4.00 -9.70 2.44
N ALA A 79 -4.56 -10.61 3.25
CA ALA A 79 -5.51 -10.25 4.29
C ALA A 79 -4.77 -9.58 5.44
N LEU A 80 -5.21 -8.40 5.85
CA LEU A 80 -4.58 -7.62 6.91
C LEU A 80 -5.32 -7.68 8.24
N ALA A 81 -6.61 -8.02 8.23
CA ALA A 81 -7.41 -8.07 9.46
C ALA A 81 -6.76 -8.90 10.58
N PRO A 82 -6.13 -10.06 10.31
CA PRO A 82 -5.45 -10.81 11.36
C PRO A 82 -4.26 -10.09 11.99
N PHE A 83 -3.71 -9.08 11.31
CA PHE A 83 -2.53 -8.34 11.76
C PHE A 83 -2.84 -6.95 12.27
N GLU A 84 -4.11 -6.56 12.30
CA GLU A 84 -4.51 -5.16 12.55
C GLU A 84 -3.92 -4.60 13.84
N ARG A 85 -3.85 -5.39 14.90
CA ARG A 85 -3.34 -4.93 16.20
C ARG A 85 -1.87 -4.52 16.17
N TRP A 86 -1.10 -4.99 15.19
CA TRP A 86 0.31 -4.62 15.03
C TRP A 86 0.54 -3.47 14.05
N ILE A 87 -0.52 -3.01 13.39
CA ILE A 87 -0.42 -1.92 12.41
C ILE A 87 -0.45 -0.60 13.17
N GLU A 88 0.62 0.18 13.04
CA GLU A 88 0.74 1.48 13.71
C GLU A 88 0.27 2.64 12.83
N LYS A 89 0.29 2.45 11.50
CA LYS A 89 -0.08 3.47 10.53
C LYS A 89 -0.50 2.80 9.23
N ILE A 90 -1.48 3.39 8.54
CA ILE A 90 -1.95 2.92 7.23
C ILE A 90 -1.82 4.07 6.25
N ILE A 91 -1.16 3.81 5.12
CA ILE A 91 -0.98 4.77 4.03
C ILE A 91 -1.67 4.21 2.80
N ILE A 92 -2.71 4.91 2.34
CA ILE A 92 -3.51 4.50 1.20
C ILE A 92 -3.25 5.44 0.03
N PHE A 93 -2.97 4.85 -1.13
CA PHE A 93 -2.93 5.55 -2.39
C PHE A 93 -4.25 5.31 -3.11
N ARG A 94 -5.03 6.36 -3.33
CA ARG A 94 -6.33 6.28 -4.02
C ARG A 94 -6.13 6.55 -5.50
N TRP A 95 -6.55 5.57 -6.34
CA TRP A 95 -6.47 5.69 -7.80
C TRP A 95 -7.46 6.71 -8.37
N HIS A 96 -8.56 6.97 -7.68
CA HIS A 96 -9.71 7.73 -8.19
C HIS A 96 -10.29 7.09 -9.45
N ARG A 97 -10.35 5.78 -9.45
CA ARG A 97 -10.88 4.94 -10.51
C ARG A 97 -11.66 3.79 -9.89
N THR A 98 -12.60 3.25 -10.65
CA THR A 98 -13.29 2.03 -10.31
C THR A 98 -12.84 0.94 -11.25
N TYR A 99 -12.28 -0.14 -10.70
CA TYR A 99 -11.80 -1.29 -11.45
C TYR A 99 -12.57 -2.54 -11.03
N PRO A 100 -12.61 -3.60 -11.87
CA PRO A 100 -13.04 -4.90 -11.40
C PRO A 100 -12.18 -5.34 -10.22
N ALA A 101 -12.80 -5.91 -9.18
CA ALA A 101 -12.09 -6.38 -8.00
C ALA A 101 -12.77 -7.63 -7.43
N ASP A 102 -11.97 -8.61 -7.04
CA ASP A 102 -12.41 -9.80 -6.31
C ASP A 102 -11.68 -9.93 -4.98
N GLN A 103 -10.78 -9.00 -4.68
CA GLN A 103 -10.13 -8.89 -3.37
C GLN A 103 -10.10 -7.43 -2.94
N HIS A 104 -10.48 -7.18 -1.69
CA HIS A 104 -10.64 -5.84 -1.14
C HIS A 104 -9.81 -5.68 0.13
N PHE A 105 -9.46 -4.42 0.42
CA PHE A 105 -8.82 -4.06 1.67
C PHE A 105 -9.77 -4.40 2.83
N ASP A 106 -9.29 -5.18 3.80
CA ASP A 106 -10.14 -5.78 4.82
C ASP A 106 -10.06 -5.10 6.18
N ILE A 107 -9.43 -3.92 6.27
CA ILE A 107 -9.48 -3.10 7.47
C ILE A 107 -10.50 -1.99 7.25
N ASP A 108 -11.40 -1.81 8.22
CA ASP A 108 -12.44 -0.79 8.16
C ASP A 108 -11.83 0.58 8.49
N LEU A 109 -11.66 1.41 7.46
CA LEU A 109 -11.12 2.76 7.60
C LEU A 109 -12.19 3.80 7.95
N SER A 110 -13.49 3.43 7.87
CA SER A 110 -14.61 4.35 8.12
C SER A 110 -15.27 4.15 9.48
N GLY A 111 -14.88 3.10 10.22
CA GLY A 111 -15.55 2.70 11.46
C GLY A 111 -15.14 3.50 12.69
N GLY A 112 -14.24 4.47 12.60
CA GLY A 112 -13.82 5.31 13.71
C GLY A 112 -12.59 4.84 14.47
N ASN A 113 -12.10 3.63 14.23
CA ASN A 113 -10.86 3.15 14.86
C ASN A 113 -9.61 3.73 14.22
N TRP A 114 -9.73 4.12 12.95
CA TRP A 114 -8.66 4.76 12.18
C TRP A 114 -9.11 6.14 11.76
N LYS A 115 -8.21 7.13 11.89
CA LYS A 115 -8.52 8.52 11.57
C LYS A 115 -7.53 9.03 10.54
N ILE A 116 -8.05 9.65 9.49
CA ILE A 116 -7.21 10.29 8.50
C ILE A 116 -6.55 11.51 9.14
N CYS A 117 -5.22 11.59 9.07
CA CYS A 117 -4.45 12.69 9.63
C CYS A 117 -3.75 13.51 8.56
N GLU A 118 -3.65 12.99 7.34
CA GLU A 118 -2.99 13.67 6.23
C GLU A 118 -3.61 13.20 4.92
N SER A 119 -3.76 14.13 3.99
CA SER A 119 -4.24 13.85 2.63
C SER A 119 -3.50 14.75 1.66
N VAL A 120 -2.79 14.17 0.70
CA VAL A 120 -2.00 14.88 -0.31
C VAL A 120 -2.32 14.32 -1.68
N GLU A 121 -2.55 15.20 -2.65
CA GLU A 121 -2.83 14.81 -4.02
C GLU A 121 -1.62 15.11 -4.90
N PHE A 122 -1.35 14.23 -5.85
CA PHE A 122 -0.30 14.43 -6.84
C PHE A 122 -0.74 13.90 -8.21
N THR A 123 -0.06 14.38 -9.26
CA THR A 123 -0.28 13.89 -10.61
C THR A 123 0.59 12.65 -10.85
N GLY A 124 -0.05 11.55 -11.26
CA GLY A 124 0.64 10.33 -11.62
C GLY A 124 1.28 10.40 -13.00
N HIS A 125 1.97 9.33 -13.39
CA HIS A 125 2.51 9.18 -14.74
C HIS A 125 1.41 8.79 -15.73
N SER A 126 0.60 7.82 -15.38
CA SER A 126 -0.51 7.31 -16.20
C SER A 126 -1.89 7.58 -15.59
N HIS A 127 -1.94 8.30 -14.47
CA HIS A 127 -3.15 8.69 -13.77
C HIS A 127 -3.11 10.20 -13.56
N GLU A 128 -4.21 10.88 -13.86
CA GLU A 128 -4.28 12.34 -13.70
C GLU A 128 -4.14 12.75 -12.25
N ARG A 129 -4.72 11.96 -11.35
CA ARG A 129 -4.81 12.30 -9.92
C ARG A 129 -4.70 11.06 -9.07
N ILE A 130 -3.77 11.11 -8.11
CA ILE A 130 -3.61 10.07 -7.09
C ILE A 130 -3.59 10.79 -5.74
N THR A 131 -4.31 10.29 -4.76
CA THR A 131 -4.32 10.87 -3.41
C THR A 131 -3.64 9.91 -2.43
N ILE A 132 -2.74 10.45 -1.62
CA ILE A 132 -2.13 9.72 -0.50
C ILE A 132 -2.91 10.10 0.76
N GLU A 133 -3.46 9.12 1.44
CA GLU A 133 -4.15 9.30 2.72
C GLU A 133 -3.40 8.56 3.80
N VAL A 134 -3.13 9.23 4.92
CA VAL A 134 -2.44 8.64 6.07
C VAL A 134 -3.42 8.50 7.21
N TYR A 135 -3.54 7.28 7.74
CA TYR A 135 -4.45 6.96 8.85
C TYR A 135 -3.64 6.57 10.09
N LEU A 136 -4.04 7.11 11.21
CA LEU A 136 -3.58 6.73 12.56
C LEU A 136 -4.77 6.28 13.41
N ARG A 137 -4.50 5.51 14.48
CA ARG A 137 -5.55 5.12 15.42
C ARG A 137 -6.12 6.31 16.18
#